data_9eead58913d9004713018817861e2f0d
#
_entry.id   9eead58913d9004713018817861e2f0d
#
_cell.length_a   1.000
_cell.length_b   1.000
_cell.length_c   1.000
_cell.angle_alpha   90.00
_cell.angle_beta   90.00
_cell.angle_gamma   90.00
#
_symmetry.space_group_name_H-M   'P 1'
#
loop_
_entity.id
_entity.type
_entity.pdbx_description
1 polymer ?
#
loop_
_entity_poly.entity_id
_entity_poly.type
_entity_poly.pdbx_seq_one_letter_code
_entity_poly.pdbx_strand_id
1 'polypeptide(L)'
;MSIEMLKLHPRNPTNEQRYEMVKEALNEAGRPEDFYNVINLLSPPPDITNYAPPLSLKGVRIGIIGGGVAGLSSAFELRKLGADITIYEALKDRIGGRIYTYYFDKSKKLYGELGAMRVPASHETTWHYINLFSLRTNPFVQYNPMTFLLVRNRRIRNTSENIEKYIYPLFPLRKWERDTPWDELHNYGMISSMNNLTPKERTDILRILPRYSTPYEYLDNLSIRQVLQKNKLSQGAIELIAGIDVLTSPFFNASYNELMQENYPVTFNYLYQIDGGMVNLPLAFHRSLTSEEPTEYENIPQHILGTCKWKSGCVVTGIYKTSNKHERVSIEYRNTDNNRTYMETFDYVICANPFSTLREVDVAPVFSARKMQAIKEFTYENSLKTFFYCKRRFWEDDEYYGGILGGVSYTDEAIQSIVYPSDHAVRQVYCPEEPGILLASYSLSLDSIRVGGMKEEAKFELTKRQVEKVHGLPAGYLDNIVKEYKSIDWNTEPYFRGAFAVNAPGQKQLFTYNILQPEYNGRIFFAGEHASANHAWIQGALYSGKFTANNLAKYAISHKNQC
;
A
#
# COMPACT_ATOMS: atom_id res chain seq x y z
N MET A 1 22.52 -7.39 31.22
CA MET A 1 21.20 -7.99 30.95
C MET A 1 21.27 -8.70 29.63
N SER A 2 20.88 -9.96 29.56
CA SER A 2 20.71 -10.64 28.26
C SER A 2 19.53 -9.98 27.57
N ILE A 3 19.79 -9.28 26.48
CA ILE A 3 18.73 -8.75 25.61
C ILE A 3 18.00 -9.98 25.08
N GLU A 4 16.73 -10.14 25.45
CA GLU A 4 15.88 -11.15 24.84
C GLU A 4 15.88 -10.91 23.33
N MET A 5 16.47 -11.82 22.57
CA MET A 5 16.51 -11.70 21.11
C MET A 5 15.09 -11.77 20.58
N LEU A 6 14.74 -10.84 19.70
CA LEU A 6 13.44 -10.82 19.03
C LEU A 6 13.19 -12.17 18.35
N LYS A 7 12.07 -12.84 18.69
CA LYS A 7 11.65 -14.05 18.02
C LYS A 7 11.19 -13.67 16.59
N LEU A 8 12.07 -13.89 15.63
CA LEU A 8 11.76 -13.60 14.23
C LEU A 8 11.13 -14.82 13.54
N HIS A 9 10.17 -14.56 12.68
CA HIS A 9 9.63 -15.54 11.75
C HIS A 9 10.63 -15.84 10.60
N PRO A 10 10.47 -16.97 9.86
CA PRO A 10 11.46 -17.43 8.91
C PRO A 10 11.62 -16.48 7.72
N ARG A 11 12.81 -16.45 7.11
CA ARG A 11 13.05 -15.83 5.79
C ARG A 11 12.42 -16.70 4.69
N ASN A 12 11.96 -16.10 3.60
CA ASN A 12 11.39 -16.81 2.44
C ASN A 12 10.39 -17.89 2.87
N PRO A 13 9.32 -17.55 3.61
CA PRO A 13 8.41 -18.53 4.16
C PRO A 13 7.70 -19.30 3.05
N THR A 14 7.47 -20.60 3.27
CA THR A 14 6.57 -21.40 2.43
C THR A 14 5.11 -20.96 2.64
N ASN A 15 4.20 -21.40 1.77
CA ASN A 15 2.78 -21.13 1.95
C ASN A 15 2.26 -21.72 3.28
N GLU A 16 2.70 -22.93 3.62
CA GLU A 16 2.32 -23.61 4.85
C GLU A 16 2.76 -22.80 6.08
N GLN A 17 4.01 -22.31 6.08
CA GLN A 17 4.52 -21.46 7.16
C GLN A 17 3.72 -20.16 7.29
N ARG A 18 3.38 -19.51 6.16
CA ARG A 18 2.54 -18.30 6.19
C ARG A 18 1.14 -18.59 6.71
N TYR A 19 0.54 -19.72 6.32
CA TYR A 19 -0.78 -20.13 6.78
C TYR A 19 -0.82 -20.38 8.28
N GLU A 20 0.23 -21.00 8.83
CA GLU A 20 0.33 -21.17 10.30
C GLU A 20 0.45 -19.81 11.01
N MET A 21 1.24 -18.86 10.49
CA MET A 21 1.32 -17.51 11.04
C MET A 21 -0.04 -16.79 11.01
N VAL A 22 -0.78 -16.89 9.90
CA VAL A 22 -2.13 -16.28 9.78
C VAL A 22 -3.12 -16.93 10.73
N LYS A 23 -3.06 -18.26 10.92
CA LYS A 23 -3.89 -18.97 11.91
C LYS A 23 -3.57 -18.52 13.33
N GLU A 24 -2.28 -18.43 13.69
CA GLU A 24 -1.83 -17.95 14.99
C GLU A 24 -2.38 -16.53 15.25
N ALA A 25 -2.21 -15.59 14.31
CA ALA A 25 -2.69 -14.24 14.43
C ALA A 25 -4.23 -14.14 14.55
N LEU A 26 -4.97 -14.98 13.81
CA LEU A 26 -6.44 -15.02 13.90
C LEU A 26 -6.92 -15.66 15.23
N ASN A 27 -6.18 -16.64 15.77
CA ASN A 27 -6.44 -17.20 17.09
C ASN A 27 -6.25 -16.12 18.18
N GLU A 28 -5.14 -15.36 18.13
CA GLU A 28 -4.89 -14.25 19.04
C GLU A 28 -5.96 -13.14 18.93
N ALA A 29 -6.45 -12.88 17.72
CA ALA A 29 -7.55 -11.96 17.48
C ALA A 29 -8.94 -12.50 17.86
N GLY A 30 -9.05 -13.75 18.36
CA GLY A 30 -10.30 -14.41 18.74
C GLY A 30 -11.23 -14.76 17.57
N ARG A 31 -10.66 -14.94 16.36
CA ARG A 31 -11.40 -15.18 15.09
C ARG A 31 -10.83 -16.33 14.25
N PRO A 32 -10.54 -17.51 14.83
CA PRO A 32 -9.95 -18.64 14.09
C PRO A 32 -10.81 -19.11 12.91
N GLU A 33 -12.12 -18.92 12.99
CA GLU A 33 -13.09 -19.29 11.96
C GLU A 33 -12.95 -18.47 10.66
N ASP A 34 -12.28 -17.32 10.71
CA ASP A 34 -12.09 -16.45 9.54
C ASP A 34 -10.95 -16.91 8.62
N PHE A 35 -10.12 -17.86 9.02
CA PHE A 35 -8.91 -18.25 8.29
C PHE A 35 -9.17 -18.55 6.81
N TYR A 36 -10.10 -19.45 6.50
CA TYR A 36 -10.39 -19.82 5.12
C TYR A 36 -10.99 -18.66 4.31
N ASN A 37 -11.79 -17.83 4.95
CA ASN A 37 -12.35 -16.63 4.30
C ASN A 37 -11.24 -15.65 3.94
N VAL A 38 -10.32 -15.36 4.86
CA VAL A 38 -9.20 -14.44 4.64
C VAL A 38 -8.31 -14.93 3.50
N ILE A 39 -7.86 -16.19 3.56
CA ILE A 39 -7.00 -16.76 2.52
C ILE A 39 -7.69 -16.74 1.15
N ASN A 40 -8.95 -17.19 1.06
CA ASN A 40 -9.68 -17.22 -0.21
C ASN A 40 -9.93 -15.82 -0.79
N LEU A 41 -10.27 -14.83 0.03
CA LEU A 41 -10.56 -13.47 -0.42
C LEU A 41 -9.31 -12.70 -0.88
N LEU A 42 -8.14 -13.05 -0.34
CA LEU A 42 -6.86 -12.44 -0.71
C LEU A 42 -6.10 -13.26 -1.76
N SER A 43 -6.56 -14.48 -2.07
CA SER A 43 -5.99 -15.32 -3.14
C SER A 43 -6.05 -14.61 -4.49
N PRO A 44 -5.07 -14.84 -5.38
CA PRO A 44 -5.10 -14.25 -6.71
C PRO A 44 -6.37 -14.67 -7.46
N PRO A 45 -6.96 -13.79 -8.26
CA PRO A 45 -8.00 -14.20 -9.20
C PRO A 45 -7.56 -15.40 -10.04
N PRO A 46 -8.47 -16.28 -10.47
CA PRO A 46 -8.12 -17.44 -11.28
C PRO A 46 -7.26 -17.08 -12.49
N ASP A 47 -6.46 -18.04 -12.98
CA ASP A 47 -5.64 -17.80 -14.16
C ASP A 47 -6.52 -17.41 -15.35
N ILE A 48 -6.04 -16.46 -16.16
CA ILE A 48 -6.80 -15.93 -17.30
C ILE A 48 -7.13 -17.01 -18.36
N THR A 49 -6.30 -18.05 -18.45
CA THR A 49 -6.54 -19.19 -19.36
C THR A 49 -7.76 -20.02 -18.98
N ASN A 50 -8.28 -19.88 -17.77
CA ASN A 50 -9.57 -20.50 -17.37
C ASN A 50 -10.77 -19.84 -18.06
N TYR A 51 -10.60 -18.65 -18.62
CA TYR A 51 -11.67 -17.89 -19.27
C TYR A 51 -11.49 -17.81 -20.79
N ALA A 52 -10.26 -17.93 -21.26
CA ALA A 52 -9.90 -17.75 -22.65
C ALA A 52 -8.68 -18.60 -23.02
N PRO A 53 -8.70 -19.36 -24.12
CA PRO A 53 -7.51 -20.12 -24.51
C PRO A 53 -6.37 -19.19 -24.97
N PRO A 54 -5.11 -19.65 -24.89
CA PRO A 54 -4.00 -18.95 -25.53
C PRO A 54 -4.28 -18.57 -26.98
N LEU A 55 -3.74 -17.46 -27.47
CA LEU A 55 -4.00 -16.87 -28.80
C LEU A 55 -5.41 -16.29 -29.02
N SER A 56 -6.31 -16.39 -28.08
CA SER A 56 -7.68 -15.84 -28.23
C SER A 56 -7.72 -14.33 -28.45
N LEU A 57 -6.69 -13.60 -28.03
CA LEU A 57 -6.52 -12.15 -28.23
C LEU A 57 -5.41 -11.82 -29.24
N LYS A 58 -5.00 -12.78 -30.10
CA LYS A 58 -4.00 -12.51 -31.14
C LYS A 58 -4.49 -11.39 -32.08
N GLY A 59 -3.64 -10.36 -32.25
CA GLY A 59 -3.95 -9.19 -33.08
C GLY A 59 -4.83 -8.14 -32.38
N VAL A 60 -5.27 -8.39 -31.14
CA VAL A 60 -6.01 -7.41 -30.34
C VAL A 60 -5.00 -6.45 -29.69
N ARG A 61 -5.15 -5.16 -29.97
CA ARG A 61 -4.29 -4.10 -29.45
C ARG A 61 -4.85 -3.55 -28.13
N ILE A 62 -4.05 -3.60 -27.07
CA ILE A 62 -4.46 -3.14 -25.72
C ILE A 62 -3.51 -2.06 -25.25
N GLY A 63 -4.07 -0.87 -24.94
CA GLY A 63 -3.35 0.22 -24.28
C GLY A 63 -3.50 0.14 -22.76
N ILE A 64 -2.41 0.26 -22.00
CA ILE A 64 -2.43 0.29 -20.54
C ILE A 64 -1.83 1.62 -20.08
N ILE A 65 -2.58 2.39 -19.29
CA ILE A 65 -2.17 3.68 -18.77
C ILE A 65 -1.67 3.50 -17.34
N GLY A 66 -0.34 3.58 -17.14
CA GLY A 66 0.34 3.42 -15.86
C GLY A 66 1.14 2.13 -15.75
N GLY A 67 2.45 2.25 -15.51
CA GLY A 67 3.42 1.17 -15.29
C GLY A 67 3.59 0.79 -13.81
N GLY A 68 2.57 1.02 -12.96
CA GLY A 68 2.48 0.47 -11.62
C GLY A 68 2.13 -1.02 -11.64
N VAL A 69 2.22 -1.70 -10.48
CA VAL A 69 1.99 -3.17 -10.43
C VAL A 69 0.59 -3.60 -10.85
N ALA A 70 -0.42 -2.73 -10.84
CA ALA A 70 -1.74 -3.02 -11.40
C ALA A 70 -1.70 -3.12 -12.93
N GLY A 71 -1.06 -2.17 -13.61
CA GLY A 71 -0.88 -2.21 -15.06
C GLY A 71 0.04 -3.36 -15.49
N LEU A 72 1.12 -3.59 -14.74
CA LEU A 72 2.08 -4.67 -15.01
C LEU A 72 1.44 -6.05 -14.85
N SER A 73 0.66 -6.29 -13.79
CA SER A 73 -0.06 -7.57 -13.62
C SER A 73 -1.15 -7.78 -14.68
N SER A 74 -1.85 -6.70 -15.08
CA SER A 74 -2.80 -6.79 -16.21
C SER A 74 -2.11 -7.19 -17.50
N ALA A 75 -0.98 -6.56 -17.83
CA ALA A 75 -0.18 -6.88 -19.01
C ALA A 75 0.34 -8.33 -18.99
N PHE A 76 0.83 -8.77 -17.82
CA PHE A 76 1.34 -10.12 -17.63
C PHE A 76 0.28 -11.19 -17.96
N GLU A 77 -0.93 -11.02 -17.44
CA GLU A 77 -2.02 -11.95 -17.71
C GLU A 77 -2.47 -11.90 -19.19
N LEU A 78 -2.69 -10.72 -19.75
CA LEU A 78 -3.15 -10.56 -21.13
C LEU A 78 -2.15 -11.08 -22.18
N ARG A 79 -0.84 -11.02 -21.87
CA ARG A 79 0.21 -11.58 -22.72
C ARG A 79 0.04 -13.09 -22.95
N LYS A 80 -0.50 -13.83 -21.96
CA LYS A 80 -0.82 -15.26 -22.07
C LYS A 80 -1.81 -15.57 -23.20
N LEU A 81 -2.65 -14.61 -23.55
CA LEU A 81 -3.68 -14.75 -24.58
C LEU A 81 -3.26 -14.25 -25.97
N GLY A 82 -2.00 -13.83 -26.14
CA GLY A 82 -1.46 -13.38 -27.42
C GLY A 82 -1.77 -11.92 -27.78
N ALA A 83 -2.17 -11.09 -26.82
CA ALA A 83 -2.49 -9.67 -27.05
C ALA A 83 -1.26 -8.80 -27.39
N ASP A 84 -1.48 -7.77 -28.25
CA ASP A 84 -0.48 -6.73 -28.54
C ASP A 84 -0.63 -5.57 -27.56
N ILE A 85 0.23 -5.52 -26.53
CA ILE A 85 0.11 -4.61 -25.41
C ILE A 85 1.06 -3.41 -25.56
N THR A 86 0.58 -2.23 -25.22
CA THR A 86 1.42 -1.02 -25.05
C THR A 86 1.16 -0.42 -23.69
N ILE A 87 2.20 -0.29 -22.85
CA ILE A 87 2.14 0.34 -21.54
C ILE A 87 2.70 1.76 -21.63
N TYR A 88 1.93 2.75 -21.19
CA TYR A 88 2.32 4.15 -21.07
C TYR A 88 2.69 4.46 -19.63
N GLU A 89 3.96 4.80 -19.38
CA GLU A 89 4.48 5.23 -18.07
C GLU A 89 4.92 6.69 -18.14
N ALA A 90 4.37 7.50 -17.27
CA ALA A 90 4.67 8.94 -17.24
C ALA A 90 6.13 9.23 -16.81
N LEU A 91 6.65 8.43 -15.89
CA LEU A 91 8.03 8.54 -15.42
C LEU A 91 9.00 7.92 -16.44
N LYS A 92 10.11 8.62 -16.71
CA LYS A 92 11.11 8.16 -17.66
C LYS A 92 12.02 7.08 -17.09
N ASP A 93 12.51 7.30 -15.88
CA ASP A 93 13.62 6.54 -15.29
C ASP A 93 13.19 5.66 -14.11
N ARG A 94 11.88 5.49 -13.91
CA ARG A 94 11.33 4.76 -12.77
C ARG A 94 10.13 3.91 -13.16
N ILE A 95 10.09 2.68 -12.63
CA ILE A 95 9.04 1.69 -12.83
C ILE A 95 8.40 1.36 -11.49
N GLY A 96 7.12 0.99 -11.47
CA GLY A 96 6.46 0.46 -10.30
C GLY A 96 5.51 1.43 -9.58
N GLY A 97 5.35 2.64 -10.12
CA GLY A 97 4.41 3.61 -9.58
C GLY A 97 4.76 4.03 -8.15
N ARG A 98 3.87 3.71 -7.17
CA ARG A 98 4.08 4.00 -5.74
C ARG A 98 4.93 2.96 -4.99
N ILE A 99 5.57 2.05 -5.68
CA ILE A 99 6.69 1.24 -5.18
C ILE A 99 7.97 1.99 -5.58
N TYR A 100 8.67 2.56 -4.60
CA TYR A 100 9.86 3.36 -4.87
C TYR A 100 10.95 3.11 -3.83
N THR A 101 11.97 2.36 -4.23
CA THR A 101 13.21 2.16 -3.47
C THR A 101 14.25 3.17 -3.92
N TYR A 102 14.80 3.96 -3.00
CA TYR A 102 15.90 4.89 -3.25
C TYR A 102 17.21 4.33 -2.69
N TYR A 103 18.22 4.23 -3.52
CA TYR A 103 19.54 3.72 -3.13
C TYR A 103 20.48 4.89 -2.82
N PHE A 104 21.00 4.94 -1.58
CA PHE A 104 21.97 5.93 -1.14
C PHE A 104 23.40 5.58 -1.53
N ASP A 105 23.65 4.35 -1.97
CA ASP A 105 24.96 3.89 -2.38
C ASP A 105 24.92 3.13 -3.72
N LYS A 106 26.05 3.13 -4.43
CA LYS A 106 26.17 2.42 -5.73
C LYS A 106 26.08 0.89 -5.59
N SER A 107 26.42 0.34 -4.43
CA SER A 107 26.33 -1.09 -4.17
C SER A 107 24.90 -1.58 -3.93
N LYS A 108 23.94 -0.66 -3.80
CA LYS A 108 22.51 -0.90 -3.52
C LYS A 108 22.25 -1.63 -2.20
N LYS A 109 23.18 -1.55 -1.24
CA LYS A 109 23.02 -2.13 0.09
C LYS A 109 22.32 -1.18 1.06
N LEU A 110 22.54 0.12 0.89
CA LEU A 110 21.94 1.17 1.69
C LEU A 110 20.80 1.81 0.91
N TYR A 111 19.57 1.48 1.28
CA TYR A 111 18.37 1.94 0.58
C TYR A 111 17.23 2.27 1.54
N GLY A 112 16.32 3.11 1.07
CA GLY A 112 15.09 3.47 1.77
C GLY A 112 13.86 3.28 0.88
N GLU A 113 12.77 2.78 1.48
CA GLU A 113 11.49 2.57 0.80
C GLU A 113 10.63 3.83 0.88
N LEU A 114 10.79 4.71 -0.11
CA LEU A 114 10.00 5.95 -0.20
C LEU A 114 8.51 5.68 -0.46
N GLY A 115 8.18 4.52 -1.04
CA GLY A 115 6.81 4.03 -1.26
C GLY A 115 6.44 2.88 -0.34
N ALA A 116 5.80 1.84 -0.91
CA ALA A 116 5.46 0.60 -0.21
C ALA A 116 6.71 -0.05 0.38
N MET A 117 6.65 -0.53 1.62
CA MET A 117 7.81 -1.05 2.35
C MET A 117 7.59 -2.42 2.99
N ARG A 118 6.35 -2.93 3.01
CA ARG A 118 5.97 -4.14 3.75
C ARG A 118 5.08 -5.05 2.93
N VAL A 119 5.18 -6.36 3.19
CA VAL A 119 4.31 -7.42 2.64
C VAL A 119 3.76 -8.25 3.81
N PRO A 120 2.48 -8.17 4.13
CA PRO A 120 1.85 -9.04 5.13
C PRO A 120 1.86 -10.51 4.72
N ALA A 121 1.97 -11.41 5.69
CA ALA A 121 1.92 -12.85 5.46
C ALA A 121 0.58 -13.31 4.83
N SER A 122 -0.52 -12.60 5.10
CA SER A 122 -1.86 -12.88 4.59
C SER A 122 -2.10 -12.41 3.15
N HIS A 123 -1.23 -11.63 2.53
CA HIS A 123 -1.44 -11.02 1.22
C HIS A 123 -1.14 -11.97 0.06
N GLU A 124 -2.04 -12.95 -0.16
CA GLU A 124 -1.87 -14.10 -1.06
C GLU A 124 -1.54 -13.73 -2.51
N THR A 125 -2.19 -12.71 -3.09
CA THR A 125 -1.87 -12.29 -4.47
C THR A 125 -0.46 -11.70 -4.57
N THR A 126 0.00 -10.98 -3.54
CA THR A 126 1.37 -10.45 -3.50
C THR A 126 2.37 -11.59 -3.41
N TRP A 127 2.13 -12.58 -2.54
CA TRP A 127 2.99 -13.75 -2.40
C TRP A 127 3.00 -14.64 -3.65
N HIS A 128 1.87 -14.74 -4.37
CA HIS A 128 1.83 -15.42 -5.66
C HIS A 128 2.90 -14.88 -6.63
N TYR A 129 3.00 -13.56 -6.78
CA TYR A 129 3.99 -12.96 -7.68
C TYR A 129 5.40 -12.94 -7.09
N ILE A 130 5.58 -12.82 -5.77
CA ILE A 130 6.88 -13.00 -5.11
C ILE A 130 7.44 -14.38 -5.41
N ASN A 131 6.63 -15.42 -5.28
CA ASN A 131 7.02 -16.81 -5.55
C ASN A 131 7.25 -17.03 -7.04
N LEU A 132 6.36 -16.54 -7.92
CA LEU A 132 6.48 -16.65 -9.38
C LEU A 132 7.82 -16.08 -9.88
N PHE A 133 8.23 -14.95 -9.34
CA PHE A 133 9.50 -14.31 -9.71
C PHE A 133 10.69 -14.72 -8.83
N SER A 134 10.52 -15.70 -7.95
CA SER A 134 11.56 -16.20 -7.03
C SER A 134 12.26 -15.07 -6.25
N LEU A 135 11.49 -14.07 -5.81
CA LEU A 135 12.02 -12.94 -5.04
C LEU A 135 12.28 -13.36 -3.60
N ARG A 136 13.45 -13.00 -3.08
CA ARG A 136 13.82 -13.27 -1.68
C ARG A 136 13.15 -12.28 -0.76
N THR A 137 12.75 -12.76 0.43
CA THR A 137 12.12 -11.93 1.46
C THR A 137 12.80 -12.10 2.81
N ASN A 138 12.78 -11.04 3.59
CA ASN A 138 13.23 -11.03 4.99
C ASN A 138 12.07 -10.56 5.87
N PRO A 139 12.04 -10.99 7.15
CA PRO A 139 11.13 -10.42 8.14
C PRO A 139 11.28 -8.91 8.25
N PHE A 140 10.16 -8.22 8.39
CA PHE A 140 10.11 -6.81 8.75
C PHE A 140 9.64 -6.70 10.20
N VAL A 141 10.48 -6.11 11.06
CA VAL A 141 10.17 -5.93 12.47
C VAL A 141 9.29 -4.70 12.62
N GLN A 142 8.01 -4.91 12.96
CA GLN A 142 7.06 -3.83 13.20
C GLN A 142 7.03 -3.44 14.68
N TYR A 143 6.94 -4.44 15.56
CA TYR A 143 6.90 -4.25 17.01
C TYR A 143 8.24 -4.59 17.65
N ASN A 144 8.72 -3.70 18.50
CA ASN A 144 9.90 -3.93 19.34
C ASN A 144 9.72 -3.10 20.64
N PRO A 145 9.65 -3.75 21.82
CA PRO A 145 9.44 -3.05 23.10
C PRO A 145 10.56 -2.06 23.46
N MET A 146 11.72 -2.19 22.80
CA MET A 146 12.85 -1.25 22.98
C MET A 146 12.66 0.06 22.20
N THR A 147 11.66 0.19 21.35
CA THR A 147 11.34 1.45 20.67
C THR A 147 10.75 2.48 21.64
N PHE A 148 10.72 3.73 21.21
CA PHE A 148 10.20 4.82 22.03
C PHE A 148 8.77 5.19 21.66
N LEU A 149 8.03 5.63 22.67
CA LEU A 149 6.79 6.38 22.54
C LEU A 149 7.00 7.75 23.19
N LEU A 150 6.81 8.84 22.44
CA LEU A 150 6.86 10.21 22.93
C LEU A 150 5.50 10.87 22.74
N VAL A 151 4.75 11.05 23.82
CA VAL A 151 3.40 11.65 23.83
C VAL A 151 3.33 12.74 24.88
N ARG A 152 2.84 13.92 24.52
CA ARG A 152 2.74 15.10 25.40
C ARG A 152 4.04 15.38 26.16
N ASN A 153 5.18 15.32 25.46
CA ASN A 153 6.54 15.44 25.99
C ASN A 153 6.96 14.36 27.01
N ARG A 154 6.20 13.28 27.16
CA ARG A 154 6.59 12.12 27.97
C ARG A 154 7.19 11.04 27.09
N ARG A 155 8.50 10.79 27.23
CA ARG A 155 9.22 9.71 26.56
C ARG A 155 9.23 8.46 27.42
N ILE A 156 8.82 7.35 26.86
CA ILE A 156 8.83 6.02 27.47
C ILE A 156 9.30 4.96 26.47
N ARG A 157 9.64 3.76 26.95
CA ARG A 157 9.71 2.57 26.11
C ARG A 157 8.28 2.14 25.75
N ASN A 158 8.08 1.69 24.52
CA ASN A 158 6.75 1.38 23.96
C ASN A 158 6.26 0.02 24.46
N THR A 159 5.82 -0.05 25.72
CA THR A 159 5.22 -1.21 26.35
C THR A 159 3.90 -0.83 27.00
N SER A 160 2.93 -1.76 27.06
CA SER A 160 1.61 -1.55 27.65
C SER A 160 1.72 -1.08 29.11
N GLU A 161 2.62 -1.68 29.91
CA GLU A 161 2.88 -1.27 31.30
C GLU A 161 3.32 0.20 31.39
N ASN A 162 4.24 0.63 30.54
CA ASN A 162 4.72 2.03 30.54
C ASN A 162 3.63 3.00 30.07
N ILE A 163 2.80 2.60 29.10
CA ILE A 163 1.66 3.39 28.62
C ILE A 163 0.69 3.63 29.78
N GLU A 164 0.28 2.57 30.48
CA GLU A 164 -0.65 2.66 31.60
C GLU A 164 -0.10 3.52 32.72
N LYS A 165 1.16 3.32 33.07
CA LYS A 165 1.81 4.00 34.21
C LYS A 165 2.10 5.47 33.93
N TYR A 166 2.56 5.83 32.73
CA TYR A 166 3.13 7.16 32.46
C TYR A 166 2.34 8.00 31.45
N ILE A 167 1.55 7.36 30.56
CA ILE A 167 0.76 8.07 29.54
C ILE A 167 -0.70 8.22 29.97
N TYR A 168 -1.34 7.20 30.55
CA TYR A 168 -2.72 7.31 31.04
C TYR A 168 -2.96 8.53 31.93
N PRO A 169 -2.08 8.88 32.89
CA PRO A 169 -2.27 10.06 33.74
C PRO A 169 -2.31 11.40 32.99
N LEU A 170 -1.85 11.43 31.74
CA LEU A 170 -1.86 12.65 30.92
C LEU A 170 -3.22 12.94 30.28
N PHE A 171 -4.18 11.99 30.38
CA PHE A 171 -5.48 12.09 29.73
C PHE A 171 -6.63 11.99 30.75
N PRO A 172 -7.74 12.71 30.51
CA PRO A 172 -8.90 12.69 31.42
C PRO A 172 -9.76 11.44 31.17
N LEU A 173 -9.25 10.29 31.60
CA LEU A 173 -9.93 8.99 31.47
C LEU A 173 -11.01 8.81 32.53
N ARG A 174 -12.10 8.15 32.16
CA ARG A 174 -13.09 7.63 33.12
C ARG A 174 -12.47 6.51 33.97
N LYS A 175 -13.07 6.21 35.12
CA LYS A 175 -12.52 5.18 36.01
C LYS A 175 -12.31 3.84 35.31
N TRP A 176 -13.32 3.33 34.63
CA TRP A 176 -13.22 2.04 33.93
C TRP A 176 -12.17 2.03 32.80
N GLU A 177 -12.02 3.15 32.07
CA GLU A 177 -11.00 3.28 31.00
C GLU A 177 -9.58 3.27 31.59
N ARG A 178 -9.39 3.89 32.76
CA ARG A 178 -8.11 3.90 33.48
C ARG A 178 -7.77 2.53 34.08
N ASP A 179 -8.80 1.79 34.51
CA ASP A 179 -8.65 0.47 35.13
C ASP A 179 -8.55 -0.67 34.06
N THR A 180 -8.71 -0.36 32.77
CA THR A 180 -8.59 -1.31 31.65
C THR A 180 -7.18 -1.28 31.08
N PRO A 181 -6.50 -2.45 30.90
CA PRO A 181 -5.20 -2.52 30.24
C PRO A 181 -5.21 -1.89 28.84
N TRP A 182 -4.07 -1.34 28.42
CA TRP A 182 -3.96 -0.60 27.16
C TRP A 182 -4.44 -1.42 25.95
N ASP A 183 -3.95 -2.65 25.81
CA ASP A 183 -4.28 -3.49 24.66
C ASP A 183 -5.78 -3.84 24.62
N GLU A 184 -6.40 -4.03 25.78
CA GLU A 184 -7.85 -4.29 25.88
C GLU A 184 -8.65 -3.03 25.55
N LEU A 185 -8.23 -1.85 26.06
CA LEU A 185 -8.92 -0.57 25.81
C LEU A 185 -8.84 -0.20 24.32
N HIS A 186 -7.67 -0.37 23.71
CA HIS A 186 -7.45 -0.15 22.29
C HIS A 186 -8.33 -1.08 21.44
N ASN A 187 -8.28 -2.38 21.70
CA ASN A 187 -9.08 -3.38 20.99
C ASN A 187 -10.58 -3.16 21.17
N TYR A 188 -11.02 -2.82 22.37
CA TYR A 188 -12.42 -2.48 22.62
C TYR A 188 -12.85 -1.28 21.78
N GLY A 189 -12.07 -0.22 21.71
CA GLY A 189 -12.36 0.95 20.90
C GLY A 189 -12.39 0.67 19.40
N MET A 190 -11.31 0.08 18.90
CA MET A 190 -11.00 0.00 17.48
C MET A 190 -11.60 -1.24 16.79
N ILE A 191 -11.62 -2.40 17.47
CA ILE A 191 -11.87 -3.70 16.83
C ILE A 191 -13.23 -4.32 17.19
N SER A 192 -13.77 -4.04 18.38
CA SER A 192 -14.97 -4.75 18.89
C SER A 192 -16.17 -4.67 17.95
N SER A 193 -16.40 -3.53 17.30
CA SER A 193 -17.53 -3.38 16.36
C SER A 193 -17.39 -4.27 15.12
N MET A 194 -16.19 -4.50 14.62
CA MET A 194 -15.92 -5.47 13.55
C MET A 194 -16.12 -6.91 14.04
N ASN A 195 -15.65 -7.24 15.24
CA ASN A 195 -15.79 -8.58 15.82
C ASN A 195 -17.25 -8.96 16.10
N ASN A 196 -18.16 -7.98 16.27
CA ASN A 196 -19.59 -8.22 16.41
C ASN A 196 -20.29 -8.63 15.10
N LEU A 197 -19.64 -8.47 13.94
CA LEU A 197 -20.14 -9.03 12.69
C LEU A 197 -19.97 -10.55 12.70
N THR A 198 -20.92 -11.27 12.09
CA THR A 198 -20.74 -12.71 11.85
C THR A 198 -19.58 -12.98 10.89
N PRO A 199 -18.98 -14.19 10.89
CA PRO A 199 -17.93 -14.54 9.92
C PRO A 199 -18.33 -14.30 8.46
N LYS A 200 -19.61 -14.51 8.13
CA LYS A 200 -20.15 -14.26 6.79
C LYS A 200 -20.18 -12.76 6.47
N GLU A 201 -20.64 -11.93 7.38
CA GLU A 201 -20.72 -10.47 7.21
C GLU A 201 -19.31 -9.85 7.16
N ARG A 202 -18.34 -10.37 7.93
CA ARG A 202 -16.94 -9.94 7.84
C ARG A 202 -16.34 -10.14 6.46
N THR A 203 -16.81 -11.10 5.66
CA THR A 203 -16.32 -11.25 4.28
C THR A 203 -16.60 -10.04 3.39
N ASP A 204 -17.63 -9.25 3.70
CA ASP A 204 -17.98 -8.03 2.95
C ASP A 204 -16.86 -6.96 3.02
N ILE A 205 -16.03 -7.01 4.05
CA ILE A 205 -14.86 -6.13 4.24
C ILE A 205 -13.92 -6.21 3.03
N LEU A 206 -13.65 -7.43 2.55
CA LEU A 206 -12.70 -7.69 1.45
C LEU A 206 -13.38 -8.00 0.11
N ARG A 207 -14.69 -7.81 0.00
CA ARG A 207 -15.45 -7.98 -1.25
C ARG A 207 -15.81 -6.64 -1.87
N ILE A 208 -16.01 -6.67 -3.18
CA ILE A 208 -16.63 -5.59 -3.94
C ILE A 208 -17.95 -6.11 -4.50
N LEU A 209 -19.04 -5.62 -3.95
CA LEU A 209 -20.40 -6.09 -4.22
C LEU A 209 -21.28 -4.91 -4.66
N PRO A 210 -22.33 -5.18 -5.49
CA PRO A 210 -23.33 -4.17 -5.80
C PRO A 210 -24.21 -3.79 -4.60
N ARG A 211 -24.28 -4.67 -3.60
CA ARG A 211 -24.98 -4.49 -2.30
C ARG A 211 -24.27 -5.32 -1.24
N TYR A 212 -24.25 -4.81 -0.02
CA TYR A 212 -23.62 -5.45 1.14
C TYR A 212 -24.66 -5.87 2.17
N SER A 213 -24.24 -6.62 3.20
CA SER A 213 -25.08 -6.92 4.36
C SER A 213 -25.36 -5.65 5.17
N THR A 214 -26.57 -5.52 5.71
CA THR A 214 -26.98 -4.32 6.47
C THR A 214 -26.07 -4.00 7.67
N PRO A 215 -25.58 -4.98 8.47
CA PRO A 215 -24.66 -4.68 9.56
C PRO A 215 -23.32 -4.12 9.06
N TYR A 216 -22.81 -4.63 7.95
CA TYR A 216 -21.60 -4.09 7.33
C TYR A 216 -21.83 -2.68 6.75
N GLU A 217 -22.91 -2.46 5.99
CA GLU A 217 -23.27 -1.14 5.45
C GLU A 217 -23.37 -0.08 6.54
N TYR A 218 -23.93 -0.47 7.69
CA TYR A 218 -24.02 0.42 8.84
C TYR A 218 -22.64 0.87 9.32
N LEU A 219 -21.67 -0.04 9.44
CA LEU A 219 -20.32 0.29 9.88
C LEU A 219 -19.55 1.08 8.83
N ASP A 220 -19.71 0.77 7.53
CA ASP A 220 -19.08 1.52 6.44
C ASP A 220 -19.56 2.99 6.38
N ASN A 221 -20.80 3.26 6.79
CA ASN A 221 -21.36 4.61 6.87
C ASN A 221 -20.86 5.42 8.07
N LEU A 222 -20.12 4.81 8.99
CA LEU A 222 -19.54 5.50 10.14
C LEU A 222 -18.06 5.80 9.89
N SER A 223 -17.60 6.94 10.43
CA SER A 223 -16.18 7.17 10.57
C SER A 223 -15.60 6.37 11.74
N ILE A 224 -14.28 6.14 11.74
CA ILE A 224 -13.59 5.50 12.86
C ILE A 224 -13.92 6.23 14.17
N ARG A 225 -13.84 7.56 14.19
CA ARG A 225 -14.21 8.38 15.36
C ARG A 225 -15.64 8.13 15.85
N GLN A 226 -16.60 8.03 14.93
CA GLN A 226 -18.00 7.75 15.31
C GLN A 226 -18.16 6.36 15.93
N VAL A 227 -17.38 5.37 15.47
CA VAL A 227 -17.38 4.03 16.07
C VAL A 227 -16.80 4.08 17.49
N LEU A 228 -15.68 4.79 17.72
CA LEU A 228 -15.13 4.97 19.06
C LEU A 228 -16.16 5.62 20.02
N GLN A 229 -16.85 6.65 19.56
CA GLN A 229 -17.91 7.32 20.33
C GLN A 229 -19.10 6.39 20.61
N LYS A 230 -19.49 5.58 19.61
CA LYS A 230 -20.56 4.58 19.75
C LYS A 230 -20.18 3.50 20.76
N ASN A 231 -18.94 3.10 20.82
CA ASN A 231 -18.37 2.19 21.81
C ASN A 231 -18.25 2.84 23.21
N LYS A 232 -18.82 4.05 23.39
CA LYS A 232 -18.89 4.78 24.67
C LYS A 232 -17.53 5.21 25.24
N LEU A 233 -16.47 5.29 24.43
CA LEU A 233 -15.22 5.89 24.89
C LEU A 233 -15.41 7.37 25.19
N SER A 234 -14.75 7.84 26.26
CA SER A 234 -14.67 9.27 26.56
C SER A 234 -13.81 10.00 25.53
N GLN A 235 -13.94 11.32 25.44
CA GLN A 235 -13.05 12.11 24.60
C GLN A 235 -11.59 11.94 25.02
N GLY A 236 -11.32 11.79 26.34
CA GLY A 236 -9.97 11.52 26.86
C GLY A 236 -9.40 10.20 26.36
N ALA A 237 -10.21 9.13 26.32
CA ALA A 237 -9.76 7.84 25.77
C ALA A 237 -9.54 7.90 24.25
N ILE A 238 -10.40 8.62 23.51
CA ILE A 238 -10.20 8.83 22.07
C ILE A 238 -8.91 9.62 21.80
N GLU A 239 -8.60 10.64 22.60
CA GLU A 239 -7.34 11.40 22.49
C GLU A 239 -6.12 10.56 22.89
N LEU A 240 -6.24 9.69 23.90
CA LEU A 240 -5.20 8.74 24.27
C LEU A 240 -4.88 7.81 23.11
N ILE A 241 -5.89 7.16 22.51
CA ILE A 241 -5.71 6.30 21.35
C ILE A 241 -5.08 7.08 20.20
N ALA A 242 -5.56 8.28 19.91
CA ALA A 242 -5.00 9.12 18.86
C ALA A 242 -3.52 9.50 19.08
N GLY A 243 -3.12 9.72 20.34
CA GLY A 243 -1.76 10.10 20.68
C GLY A 243 -0.77 8.93 20.68
N ILE A 244 -1.24 7.69 20.80
CA ILE A 244 -0.41 6.48 20.78
C ILE A 244 -0.42 5.83 19.41
N ASP A 245 -1.59 5.62 18.83
CA ASP A 245 -1.76 5.07 17.49
C ASP A 245 -1.77 6.20 16.43
N VAL A 246 -0.63 6.86 16.33
CA VAL A 246 -0.44 8.07 15.52
C VAL A 246 -0.50 7.80 14.00
N LEU A 247 -0.40 6.57 13.55
CA LEU A 247 -0.56 6.23 12.14
C LEU A 247 -2.02 5.92 11.78
N THR A 248 -2.87 5.55 12.74
CA THR A 248 -4.31 5.33 12.53
C THR A 248 -5.14 6.59 12.82
N SER A 249 -4.72 7.41 13.76
CA SER A 249 -5.46 8.62 14.15
C SER A 249 -5.71 9.61 13.00
N PRO A 250 -4.85 9.76 11.98
CA PRO A 250 -5.15 10.58 10.80
C PRO A 250 -6.41 10.13 10.04
N PHE A 251 -6.76 8.85 10.16
CA PHE A 251 -7.93 8.26 9.49
C PHE A 251 -9.22 8.29 10.33
N PHE A 252 -9.23 8.93 11.49
CA PHE A 252 -10.43 8.96 12.34
C PHE A 252 -11.68 9.54 11.67
N ASN A 253 -11.52 10.32 10.60
CA ASN A 253 -12.62 10.83 9.79
C ASN A 253 -12.90 9.98 8.53
N ALA A 254 -12.05 8.98 8.22
CA ALA A 254 -12.30 8.02 7.15
C ALA A 254 -13.37 7.00 7.55
N SER A 255 -13.90 6.24 6.58
CA SER A 255 -14.82 5.14 6.85
C SER A 255 -14.18 4.12 7.81
N TYR A 256 -14.95 3.58 8.71
CA TYR A 256 -14.52 2.49 9.58
C TYR A 256 -14.08 1.25 8.77
N ASN A 257 -14.55 1.11 7.53
CA ASN A 257 -14.07 0.07 6.63
C ASN A 257 -12.55 0.13 6.41
N GLU A 258 -11.94 1.33 6.38
CA GLU A 258 -10.48 1.45 6.18
C GLU A 258 -9.68 0.82 7.33
N LEU A 259 -10.22 0.87 8.54
CA LEU A 259 -9.65 0.15 9.69
C LEU A 259 -9.95 -1.36 9.61
N MET A 260 -11.19 -1.73 9.23
CA MET A 260 -11.59 -3.13 9.15
C MET A 260 -10.79 -3.90 8.09
N GLN A 261 -10.51 -3.30 6.91
CA GLN A 261 -9.76 -3.98 5.84
C GLN A 261 -8.31 -4.33 6.23
N GLU A 262 -7.75 -3.66 7.22
CA GLU A 262 -6.42 -3.97 7.75
C GLU A 262 -6.48 -4.98 8.90
N ASN A 263 -7.49 -4.89 9.76
CA ASN A 263 -7.59 -5.74 10.95
C ASN A 263 -8.24 -7.10 10.67
N TYR A 264 -9.16 -7.17 9.71
CA TYR A 264 -9.82 -8.44 9.36
C TYR A 264 -8.82 -9.50 8.89
N PRO A 265 -7.89 -9.20 7.96
CA PRO A 265 -6.88 -10.14 7.49
C PRO A 265 -5.59 -10.15 8.33
N VAL A 266 -5.62 -9.64 9.57
CA VAL A 266 -4.49 -9.57 10.50
C VAL A 266 -3.20 -9.03 9.87
N THR A 267 -3.33 -7.95 9.10
CA THR A 267 -2.31 -7.41 8.20
C THR A 267 -0.98 -7.11 8.90
N PHE A 268 -0.99 -6.62 10.14
CA PHE A 268 0.22 -6.16 10.83
C PHE A 268 0.91 -7.21 11.71
N ASN A 269 0.38 -8.43 11.83
CA ASN A 269 0.95 -9.44 12.73
C ASN A 269 2.28 -10.00 12.23
N TYR A 270 2.38 -10.35 10.94
CA TYR A 270 3.57 -10.93 10.33
C TYR A 270 3.91 -10.21 9.04
N LEU A 271 4.98 -9.42 9.08
CA LEU A 271 5.37 -8.56 7.97
C LEU A 271 6.72 -8.98 7.38
N TYR A 272 6.85 -8.76 6.09
CA TYR A 272 8.04 -9.05 5.29
C TYR A 272 8.44 -7.85 4.44
N GLN A 273 9.66 -7.87 3.95
CA GLN A 273 10.19 -6.97 2.92
C GLN A 273 10.92 -7.76 1.87
N ILE A 274 10.94 -7.27 0.62
CA ILE A 274 11.71 -7.90 -0.45
C ILE A 274 13.18 -7.51 -0.28
N ASP A 275 14.06 -8.50 -0.33
CA ASP A 275 15.49 -8.31 -0.22
C ASP A 275 16.04 -7.44 -1.37
N GLY A 276 16.86 -6.46 -1.03
CA GLY A 276 17.40 -5.48 -1.99
C GLY A 276 16.39 -4.43 -2.46
N GLY A 277 15.18 -4.40 -1.90
CA GLY A 277 14.17 -3.37 -2.11
C GLY A 277 12.89 -3.86 -2.79
N MET A 278 11.78 -3.22 -2.42
CA MET A 278 10.45 -3.53 -2.95
C MET A 278 10.33 -3.33 -4.47
N VAL A 279 11.17 -2.47 -5.05
CA VAL A 279 11.23 -2.21 -6.50
C VAL A 279 11.59 -3.47 -7.31
N ASN A 280 12.17 -4.49 -6.68
CA ASN A 280 12.48 -5.75 -7.36
C ASN A 280 11.22 -6.45 -7.90
N LEU A 281 10.04 -6.25 -7.30
CA LEU A 281 8.78 -6.80 -7.80
C LEU A 281 8.36 -6.17 -9.14
N PRO A 282 8.17 -4.85 -9.29
CA PRO A 282 7.85 -4.26 -10.60
C PRO A 282 8.97 -4.46 -11.64
N LEU A 283 10.24 -4.49 -11.23
CA LEU A 283 11.35 -4.79 -12.14
C LEU A 283 11.29 -6.24 -12.66
N ALA A 284 10.86 -7.20 -11.85
CA ALA A 284 10.66 -8.58 -12.29
C ALA A 284 9.55 -8.68 -13.34
N PHE A 285 8.41 -8.03 -13.10
CA PHE A 285 7.37 -7.92 -14.12
C PHE A 285 7.88 -7.30 -15.42
N HIS A 286 8.60 -6.19 -15.33
CA HIS A 286 9.11 -5.50 -16.51
C HIS A 286 10.08 -6.38 -17.30
N ARG A 287 11.02 -7.06 -16.62
CA ARG A 287 11.93 -8.01 -17.28
C ARG A 287 11.16 -9.12 -18.00
N SER A 288 10.19 -9.73 -17.32
CA SER A 288 9.36 -10.78 -17.91
C SER A 288 8.58 -10.28 -19.11
N LEU A 289 7.95 -9.11 -19.04
CA LEU A 289 7.14 -8.51 -20.11
C LEU A 289 7.95 -8.09 -21.34
N THR A 290 9.20 -7.68 -21.15
CA THR A 290 10.08 -7.21 -22.25
C THR A 290 11.03 -8.28 -22.77
N SER A 291 11.14 -9.44 -22.11
CA SER A 291 11.94 -10.56 -22.55
C SER A 291 11.34 -11.22 -23.79
N GLU A 292 12.20 -11.64 -24.72
CA GLU A 292 11.81 -12.51 -25.84
C GLU A 292 11.58 -13.95 -25.37
N GLU A 293 12.32 -14.38 -24.34
CA GLU A 293 12.27 -15.72 -23.74
C GLU A 293 11.97 -15.66 -22.23
N PRO A 294 10.75 -15.22 -21.82
CA PRO A 294 10.38 -15.20 -20.40
C PRO A 294 10.16 -16.62 -19.89
N THR A 295 10.61 -16.89 -18.67
CA THR A 295 10.51 -18.20 -18.01
C THR A 295 9.28 -18.37 -17.13
N GLU A 296 8.56 -17.27 -16.87
CA GLU A 296 7.46 -17.22 -15.87
C GLU A 296 6.09 -17.62 -16.46
N TYR A 297 6.02 -17.94 -17.75
CA TYR A 297 4.78 -18.36 -18.41
C TYR A 297 4.71 -19.88 -18.55
N GLU A 298 4.64 -20.58 -17.42
CA GLU A 298 4.54 -22.04 -17.40
C GLU A 298 3.41 -22.54 -18.28
N ASN A 299 3.66 -23.61 -19.03
CA ASN A 299 2.72 -24.29 -19.93
C ASN A 299 2.21 -23.43 -21.13
N ILE A 300 2.77 -22.26 -21.38
CA ILE A 300 2.45 -21.45 -22.56
C ILE A 300 3.70 -21.32 -23.43
N PRO A 301 3.71 -21.91 -24.64
CA PRO A 301 4.85 -21.77 -25.54
C PRO A 301 5.16 -20.30 -25.88
N GLN A 302 6.44 -19.93 -25.86
CA GLN A 302 6.87 -18.55 -26.06
C GLN A 302 6.35 -17.92 -27.36
N HIS A 303 6.29 -18.68 -28.44
CA HIS A 303 5.87 -18.21 -29.78
C HIS A 303 4.37 -17.84 -29.85
N ILE A 304 3.58 -18.16 -28.83
CA ILE A 304 2.15 -17.80 -28.74
C ILE A 304 1.90 -16.67 -27.76
N LEU A 305 2.91 -16.26 -26.98
CA LEU A 305 2.79 -15.10 -26.12
C LEU A 305 2.60 -13.82 -26.93
N GLY A 306 1.78 -12.92 -26.40
CA GLY A 306 1.62 -11.59 -26.98
C GLY A 306 2.86 -10.71 -26.84
N THR A 307 2.85 -9.58 -27.52
CA THR A 307 3.91 -8.57 -27.45
C THR A 307 3.63 -7.55 -26.36
N CYS A 308 4.69 -6.98 -25.76
CA CYS A 308 4.55 -5.89 -24.81
C CYS A 308 5.54 -4.77 -25.15
N LYS A 309 5.02 -3.58 -25.49
CA LYS A 309 5.81 -2.37 -25.73
C LYS A 309 5.76 -1.49 -24.49
N TRP A 310 6.91 -1.09 -24.01
CA TRP A 310 7.06 -0.16 -22.89
C TRP A 310 7.36 1.25 -23.41
N LYS A 311 6.55 2.22 -23.01
CA LYS A 311 6.72 3.64 -23.34
C LYS A 311 6.88 4.47 -22.08
N SER A 312 8.12 4.71 -21.65
CA SER A 312 8.46 5.60 -20.54
C SER A 312 8.49 7.07 -20.98
N GLY A 313 8.32 7.99 -20.02
CA GLY A 313 8.25 9.42 -20.30
C GLY A 313 7.05 9.81 -21.18
N CYS A 314 5.98 9.02 -21.14
CA CYS A 314 4.78 9.22 -21.95
C CYS A 314 3.57 9.51 -21.05
N VAL A 315 3.27 10.81 -20.89
CA VAL A 315 2.16 11.29 -20.08
C VAL A 315 0.89 11.27 -20.91
N VAL A 316 -0.08 10.42 -20.54
CA VAL A 316 -1.39 10.37 -21.20
C VAL A 316 -2.17 11.63 -20.86
N THR A 317 -2.65 12.33 -21.87
CA THR A 317 -3.39 13.59 -21.80
C THR A 317 -4.83 13.49 -22.26
N GLY A 318 -5.17 12.44 -23.07
CA GLY A 318 -6.52 12.26 -23.57
C GLY A 318 -6.91 10.81 -23.82
N ILE A 319 -8.20 10.51 -23.66
CA ILE A 319 -8.84 9.22 -23.93
C ILE A 319 -10.11 9.48 -24.74
N TYR A 320 -10.14 9.02 -25.98
CA TYR A 320 -11.21 9.36 -26.92
C TYR A 320 -11.85 8.12 -27.53
N LYS A 321 -13.18 8.04 -27.52
CA LYS A 321 -13.92 7.03 -28.25
C LYS A 321 -13.91 7.37 -29.74
N THR A 322 -13.53 6.40 -30.59
CA THR A 322 -13.58 6.62 -32.05
C THR A 322 -14.99 6.50 -32.58
N SER A 323 -15.29 7.25 -33.64
CA SER A 323 -16.61 7.27 -34.29
C SER A 323 -16.80 6.20 -35.39
N ASN A 324 -15.83 5.29 -35.58
CA ASN A 324 -15.85 4.30 -36.67
C ASN A 324 -16.78 3.11 -36.36
N LYS A 325 -17.18 2.34 -37.41
CA LYS A 325 -18.01 1.13 -37.31
C LYS A 325 -17.47 0.11 -36.26
N HIS A 326 -16.16 0.05 -36.08
CA HIS A 326 -15.51 -0.72 -35.03
C HIS A 326 -15.14 0.25 -33.88
N GLU A 327 -15.96 0.30 -32.83
CA GLU A 327 -15.69 1.12 -31.66
C GLU A 327 -14.31 0.78 -31.09
N ARG A 328 -13.42 1.77 -31.08
CA ARG A 328 -12.06 1.72 -30.54
C ARG A 328 -11.81 2.90 -29.61
N VAL A 329 -10.66 2.90 -28.96
CA VAL A 329 -10.24 3.99 -28.07
C VAL A 329 -8.90 4.53 -28.53
N SER A 330 -8.83 5.83 -28.72
CA SER A 330 -7.58 6.54 -28.98
C SER A 330 -7.03 7.11 -27.68
N ILE A 331 -5.74 6.87 -27.42
CA ILE A 331 -4.97 7.45 -26.33
C ILE A 331 -4.12 8.57 -26.92
N GLU A 332 -4.31 9.78 -26.39
CA GLU A 332 -3.40 10.90 -26.61
C GLU A 332 -2.36 10.95 -25.50
N TYR A 333 -1.09 11.12 -25.86
CA TYR A 333 -0.02 11.24 -24.89
C TYR A 333 1.04 12.24 -25.34
N ARG A 334 1.63 12.91 -24.36
CA ARG A 334 2.76 13.80 -24.54
C ARG A 334 4.05 13.08 -24.14
N ASN A 335 5.02 13.05 -25.06
CA ASN A 335 6.35 12.52 -24.77
C ASN A 335 7.19 13.60 -24.10
N THR A 336 7.79 13.30 -22.93
CA THR A 336 8.54 14.26 -22.12
C THR A 336 9.92 14.62 -22.71
N ASP A 337 10.50 13.78 -23.59
CA ASP A 337 11.81 14.03 -24.19
C ASP A 337 11.77 15.11 -25.26
N ASN A 338 10.71 15.10 -26.07
CA ASN A 338 10.59 16.04 -27.22
C ASN A 338 9.39 17.00 -27.08
N ASN A 339 8.62 16.87 -26.00
CA ASN A 339 7.42 17.66 -25.70
C ASN A 339 6.36 17.64 -26.81
N ARG A 340 6.32 16.58 -27.64
CA ARG A 340 5.33 16.40 -28.70
C ARG A 340 4.20 15.52 -28.24
N THR A 341 3.01 15.82 -28.77
CA THR A 341 1.79 15.03 -28.56
C THR A 341 1.61 14.03 -29.69
N TYR A 342 1.22 12.82 -29.33
CA TYR A 342 0.97 11.71 -30.22
C TYR A 342 -0.37 11.07 -29.90
N MET A 343 -0.94 10.37 -30.88
CA MET A 343 -2.18 9.63 -30.69
C MET A 343 -2.04 8.20 -31.23
N GLU A 344 -2.50 7.22 -30.46
CA GLU A 344 -2.56 5.81 -30.86
C GLU A 344 -3.91 5.19 -30.53
N THR A 345 -4.38 4.29 -31.39
CA THR A 345 -5.70 3.68 -31.28
C THR A 345 -5.60 2.21 -30.88
N PHE A 346 -6.45 1.78 -29.96
CA PHE A 346 -6.49 0.46 -29.36
C PHE A 346 -7.90 -0.14 -29.44
N ASP A 347 -7.98 -1.46 -29.43
CA ASP A 347 -9.26 -2.18 -29.34
C ASP A 347 -9.81 -2.08 -27.91
N TYR A 348 -8.92 -2.09 -26.90
CA TYR A 348 -9.24 -1.95 -25.50
C TYR A 348 -8.20 -1.08 -24.78
N VAL A 349 -8.62 -0.44 -23.70
CA VAL A 349 -7.73 0.34 -22.82
C VAL A 349 -7.96 -0.04 -21.36
N ILE A 350 -6.89 -0.15 -20.59
CA ILE A 350 -6.93 -0.28 -19.13
C ILE A 350 -6.37 1.00 -18.52
N CYS A 351 -7.19 1.71 -17.76
CA CYS A 351 -6.76 2.82 -16.90
C CYS A 351 -6.24 2.24 -15.59
N ALA A 352 -4.91 2.14 -15.45
CA ALA A 352 -4.24 1.64 -14.25
C ALA A 352 -3.52 2.75 -13.47
N ASN A 353 -3.82 4.00 -13.79
CA ASN A 353 -3.37 5.19 -13.06
C ASN A 353 -4.38 5.57 -11.96
N PRO A 354 -3.94 6.26 -10.89
CA PRO A 354 -4.85 6.72 -9.84
C PRO A 354 -5.92 7.67 -10.37
N PHE A 355 -7.11 7.67 -9.77
CA PHE A 355 -8.17 8.61 -10.14
C PHE A 355 -7.77 10.07 -9.85
N SER A 356 -6.91 10.31 -8.88
CA SER A 356 -6.31 11.62 -8.63
C SER A 356 -5.62 12.21 -9.86
N THR A 357 -4.98 11.37 -10.69
CA THR A 357 -4.33 11.78 -11.95
C THR A 357 -5.25 11.63 -13.17
N LEU A 358 -6.19 10.69 -13.14
CA LEU A 358 -7.19 10.55 -14.22
C LEU A 358 -8.08 11.79 -14.35
N ARG A 359 -8.21 12.59 -13.27
CA ARG A 359 -8.88 13.91 -13.30
C ARG A 359 -8.25 14.92 -14.26
N GLU A 360 -6.96 14.74 -14.56
CA GLU A 360 -6.18 15.64 -15.42
C GLU A 360 -6.18 15.19 -16.89
N VAL A 361 -6.82 14.03 -17.19
CA VAL A 361 -6.90 13.46 -18.52
C VAL A 361 -8.22 13.90 -19.19
N ASP A 362 -8.13 14.43 -20.40
CA ASP A 362 -9.31 14.75 -21.20
C ASP A 362 -10.02 13.49 -21.65
N VAL A 363 -11.33 13.42 -21.48
CA VAL A 363 -12.12 12.21 -21.77
C VAL A 363 -13.34 12.58 -22.64
N ALA A 364 -13.39 12.08 -23.87
CA ALA A 364 -14.50 12.37 -24.77
C ALA A 364 -15.00 11.11 -25.54
N PRO A 365 -16.33 10.85 -25.47
CA PRO A 365 -17.32 11.46 -24.59
C PRO A 365 -17.01 11.18 -23.12
N VAL A 366 -17.51 11.99 -22.19
CA VAL A 366 -17.32 11.74 -20.74
C VAL A 366 -17.84 10.34 -20.36
N PHE A 367 -17.20 9.73 -19.38
CA PHE A 367 -17.65 8.46 -18.82
C PHE A 367 -19.03 8.58 -18.15
N SER A 368 -19.61 7.45 -17.76
CA SER A 368 -20.87 7.43 -17.04
C SER A 368 -20.84 8.38 -15.82
N ALA A 369 -21.99 8.94 -15.46
CA ALA A 369 -22.10 9.90 -14.37
C ALA A 369 -21.51 9.36 -13.04
N ARG A 370 -21.74 8.07 -12.73
CA ARG A 370 -21.17 7.42 -11.55
C ARG A 370 -19.65 7.32 -11.61
N LYS A 371 -19.09 7.01 -12.78
CA LYS A 371 -17.64 6.95 -12.98
C LYS A 371 -17.01 8.33 -12.81
N MET A 372 -17.59 9.35 -13.45
CA MET A 372 -17.09 10.72 -13.33
C MET A 372 -17.18 11.24 -11.90
N GLN A 373 -18.25 10.88 -11.18
CA GLN A 373 -18.38 11.20 -9.76
C GLN A 373 -17.26 10.54 -8.93
N ALA A 374 -17.01 9.24 -9.14
CA ALA A 374 -15.94 8.53 -8.46
C ALA A 374 -14.56 9.15 -8.75
N ILE A 375 -14.25 9.46 -10.03
CA ILE A 375 -13.00 10.12 -10.43
C ILE A 375 -12.84 11.47 -9.73
N LYS A 376 -13.93 12.22 -9.54
CA LYS A 376 -13.92 13.53 -8.91
C LYS A 376 -13.79 13.48 -7.39
N GLU A 377 -14.49 12.56 -6.73
CA GLU A 377 -14.73 12.60 -5.28
C GLU A 377 -13.93 11.56 -4.50
N PHE A 378 -13.35 10.54 -5.18
CA PHE A 378 -12.59 9.51 -4.48
C PHE A 378 -11.40 10.12 -3.75
N THR A 379 -11.27 9.83 -2.47
CA THR A 379 -10.27 10.44 -1.60
C THR A 379 -8.93 9.71 -1.72
N TYR A 380 -7.85 10.48 -1.76
CA TYR A 380 -6.48 9.99 -1.65
C TYR A 380 -5.81 10.64 -0.45
N GLU A 381 -5.22 9.83 0.38
CA GLU A 381 -4.52 10.28 1.57
C GLU A 381 -3.12 10.80 1.23
N ASN A 382 -2.62 11.71 2.04
CA ASN A 382 -1.28 12.25 1.93
C ASN A 382 -0.30 11.47 2.79
N SER A 383 0.93 11.33 2.30
CA SER A 383 2.01 10.70 3.03
C SER A 383 3.34 11.37 2.68
N LEU A 384 4.11 11.64 3.72
CA LEU A 384 5.48 12.12 3.60
C LEU A 384 6.42 11.15 4.29
N LYS A 385 7.49 10.78 3.61
CA LYS A 385 8.60 10.02 4.17
C LYS A 385 9.90 10.78 4.04
N THR A 386 10.71 10.76 5.09
CA THR A 386 12.07 11.32 5.09
C THR A 386 13.04 10.30 5.62
N PHE A 387 14.00 9.90 4.80
CA PHE A 387 15.07 8.99 5.17
C PHE A 387 16.36 9.75 5.46
N PHE A 388 17.10 9.30 6.46
CA PHE A 388 18.45 9.72 6.77
C PHE A 388 19.45 8.62 6.44
N TYR A 389 20.50 8.98 5.71
CA TYR A 389 21.72 8.20 5.64
C TYR A 389 22.61 8.62 6.80
N CYS A 390 22.73 7.76 7.79
CA CYS A 390 23.53 7.98 8.99
C CYS A 390 24.90 7.33 8.84
N LYS A 391 25.98 8.06 9.25
CA LYS A 391 27.34 7.53 9.24
C LYS A 391 27.54 6.37 10.21
N ARG A 392 26.70 6.33 11.26
CA ARG A 392 26.62 5.28 12.27
C ARG A 392 25.17 5.09 12.70
N ARG A 393 24.86 3.94 13.29
CA ARG A 393 23.52 3.58 13.76
C ARG A 393 23.35 3.98 15.22
N PHE A 394 23.18 5.25 15.49
CA PHE A 394 23.03 5.77 16.85
C PHE A 394 21.87 5.14 17.62
N TRP A 395 20.86 4.61 16.94
CA TRP A 395 19.74 3.90 17.55
C TRP A 395 20.09 2.50 18.07
N GLU A 396 21.25 1.97 17.70
CA GLU A 396 21.79 0.70 18.21
C GLU A 396 22.76 0.88 19.38
N ASP A 397 23.06 2.13 19.77
CA ASP A 397 23.91 2.46 20.91
C ASP A 397 23.31 1.99 22.23
N ASP A 398 23.81 2.53 23.32
CA ASP A 398 23.41 2.16 24.68
C ASP A 398 21.87 2.20 24.89
N GLU A 399 21.42 1.49 25.91
CA GLU A 399 20.01 1.29 26.22
C GLU A 399 19.25 2.60 26.52
N TYR A 400 19.93 3.67 26.93
CA TYR A 400 19.26 4.94 27.28
C TYR A 400 18.78 5.71 26.03
N TYR A 401 19.61 5.78 24.97
CA TYR A 401 19.31 6.51 23.74
C TYR A 401 18.89 5.62 22.58
N GLY A 402 19.14 4.31 22.66
CA GLY A 402 19.01 3.36 21.57
C GLY A 402 18.71 1.96 22.06
N GLY A 403 19.59 1.00 21.73
CA GLY A 403 19.39 -0.43 21.96
C GLY A 403 18.30 -1.02 21.08
N ILE A 404 18.06 -0.43 19.89
CA ILE A 404 16.92 -0.75 19.04
C ILE A 404 17.39 -1.51 17.79
N LEU A 405 16.88 -2.74 17.60
CA LEU A 405 17.03 -3.53 16.39
C LEU A 405 15.67 -3.69 15.69
N GLY A 406 15.40 -2.87 14.67
CA GLY A 406 14.11 -2.84 14.01
C GLY A 406 12.97 -2.29 14.87
N GLY A 407 11.77 -2.26 14.34
CA GLY A 407 10.59 -1.74 15.03
C GLY A 407 10.28 -0.28 14.68
N VAL A 408 9.28 0.27 15.36
CA VAL A 408 8.77 1.62 15.09
C VAL A 408 8.61 2.39 16.39
N SER A 409 9.25 3.56 16.48
CA SER A 409 8.96 4.55 17.52
C SER A 409 7.86 5.49 17.06
N TYR A 410 6.97 5.87 17.98
CA TYR A 410 5.81 6.71 17.68
C TYR A 410 5.85 8.01 18.50
N THR A 411 5.29 9.08 17.93
CA THR A 411 5.24 10.37 18.60
C THR A 411 4.06 11.23 18.09
N ASP A 412 3.51 12.06 18.95
CA ASP A 412 2.55 13.12 18.61
C ASP A 412 3.22 14.39 18.00
N GLU A 413 4.53 14.35 17.77
CA GLU A 413 5.24 15.34 16.94
C GLU A 413 4.95 15.13 15.44
N ALA A 414 5.25 16.14 14.62
CA ALA A 414 4.90 16.14 13.20
C ALA A 414 5.56 15.02 12.36
N ILE A 415 6.65 14.41 12.83
CA ILE A 415 7.25 13.24 12.17
C ILE A 415 6.43 11.96 12.35
N GLN A 416 5.50 11.91 13.29
CA GLN A 416 4.62 10.82 13.71
C GLN A 416 5.34 9.51 14.04
N SER A 417 6.24 9.03 13.20
CA SER A 417 6.96 7.78 13.48
C SER A 417 8.37 7.75 12.91
N ILE A 418 9.22 6.97 13.58
CA ILE A 418 10.58 6.60 13.14
C ILE A 418 10.60 5.10 12.95
N VAL A 419 10.98 4.61 11.75
CA VAL A 419 11.08 3.18 11.48
C VAL A 419 12.54 2.77 11.36
N TYR A 420 12.94 1.82 12.20
CA TYR A 420 14.30 1.32 12.24
C TYR A 420 14.49 0.17 11.24
N PRO A 421 15.64 0.11 10.54
CA PRO A 421 15.90 -0.96 9.58
C PRO A 421 15.94 -2.32 10.28
N SER A 422 15.35 -3.34 9.66
CA SER A 422 15.26 -4.69 10.21
C SER A 422 16.48 -5.57 9.88
N ASP A 423 17.45 -5.08 9.13
CA ASP A 423 18.60 -5.85 8.63
C ASP A 423 19.48 -6.41 9.76
N HIS A 424 19.78 -5.59 10.80
CA HIS A 424 20.53 -6.04 11.96
C HIS A 424 19.68 -6.92 12.90
N ALA A 425 18.38 -6.66 13.00
CA ALA A 425 17.46 -7.55 13.71
C ALA A 425 17.46 -8.97 13.09
N VAL A 426 17.40 -9.04 11.76
CA VAL A 426 17.44 -10.32 11.01
C VAL A 426 18.78 -11.03 11.17
N ARG A 427 19.88 -10.31 11.33
CA ARG A 427 21.22 -10.86 11.62
C ARG A 427 21.46 -11.07 13.12
N GLN A 428 20.61 -10.51 13.98
CA GLN A 428 20.75 -10.52 15.44
C GLN A 428 22.09 -9.96 15.91
N VAL A 429 22.48 -8.81 15.35
CA VAL A 429 23.75 -8.14 15.67
C VAL A 429 23.51 -6.67 15.98
N TYR A 430 24.30 -6.16 16.95
CA TYR A 430 24.45 -4.74 17.22
C TYR A 430 25.78 -4.28 16.64
N CYS A 431 25.72 -3.35 15.68
CA CYS A 431 26.91 -2.76 15.06
C CYS A 431 26.69 -1.24 14.89
N PRO A 432 26.68 -0.47 15.99
CA PRO A 432 26.36 0.96 15.96
C PRO A 432 27.32 1.78 15.09
N GLU A 433 28.53 1.32 14.89
CA GLU A 433 29.52 2.01 14.03
C GLU A 433 29.32 1.78 12.52
N GLU A 434 28.48 0.80 12.12
CA GLU A 434 28.12 0.63 10.72
C GLU A 434 27.19 1.75 10.24
N PRO A 435 27.34 2.21 8.98
CA PRO A 435 26.38 3.15 8.41
C PRO A 435 24.99 2.50 8.29
N GLY A 436 23.95 3.31 8.35
CA GLY A 436 22.58 2.80 8.24
C GLY A 436 21.62 3.81 7.64
N ILE A 437 20.49 3.31 7.14
CA ILE A 437 19.40 4.11 6.60
C ILE A 437 18.23 4.08 7.59
N LEU A 438 17.88 5.25 8.12
CA LEU A 438 16.78 5.43 9.07
C LEU A 438 15.60 6.08 8.35
N LEU A 439 14.40 5.50 8.44
CA LEU A 439 13.19 6.24 8.11
C LEU A 439 12.88 7.17 9.28
N ALA A 440 13.38 8.38 9.18
CA ALA A 440 13.39 9.38 10.24
C ALA A 440 12.03 10.07 10.45
N SER A 441 11.18 10.06 9.42
CA SER A 441 9.80 10.52 9.47
C SER A 441 8.93 9.71 8.52
N TYR A 442 7.84 9.18 9.04
CA TYR A 442 6.73 8.69 8.24
C TYR A 442 5.46 9.31 8.80
N SER A 443 4.97 10.32 8.11
CA SER A 443 3.78 11.08 8.50
C SER A 443 2.68 11.00 7.45
N LEU A 444 1.45 11.09 7.94
CA LEU A 444 0.21 10.96 7.17
C LEU A 444 -0.67 12.18 7.37
N SER A 445 -1.62 12.39 6.45
CA SER A 445 -2.69 13.39 6.54
C SER A 445 -2.17 14.81 6.80
N LEU A 446 -2.70 15.51 7.81
CA LEU A 446 -2.41 16.92 8.06
C LEU A 446 -0.94 17.21 8.37
N ASP A 447 -0.25 16.31 9.08
CA ASP A 447 1.17 16.53 9.39
C ASP A 447 2.04 16.36 8.14
N SER A 448 1.71 15.38 7.28
CA SER A 448 2.39 15.26 5.99
C SER A 448 2.21 16.49 5.11
N ILE A 449 1.01 17.12 5.12
CA ILE A 449 0.74 18.36 4.37
C ILE A 449 1.53 19.53 4.95
N ARG A 450 1.51 19.70 6.28
CA ARG A 450 2.21 20.80 6.97
C ARG A 450 3.72 20.73 6.75
N VAL A 451 4.30 19.55 6.96
CA VAL A 451 5.74 19.34 6.79
C VAL A 451 6.10 19.33 5.30
N GLY A 452 5.28 18.72 4.44
CA GLY A 452 5.47 18.69 2.98
C GLY A 452 5.54 20.08 2.35
N GLY A 453 4.73 21.02 2.87
CA GLY A 453 4.72 22.43 2.43
C GLY A 453 5.94 23.26 2.86
N MET A 454 6.83 22.72 3.70
CA MET A 454 8.04 23.43 4.14
C MET A 454 9.14 23.37 3.06
N LYS A 455 10.07 24.34 3.10
CA LYS A 455 11.31 24.25 2.34
C LYS A 455 12.13 23.04 2.77
N GLU A 456 12.88 22.43 1.85
CA GLU A 456 13.63 21.18 2.09
C GLU A 456 14.56 21.29 3.30
N GLU A 457 15.30 22.41 3.46
CA GLU A 457 16.22 22.62 4.58
C GLU A 457 15.46 22.70 5.91
N ALA A 458 14.31 23.39 5.95
CA ALA A 458 13.50 23.52 7.16
C ALA A 458 12.85 22.18 7.54
N LYS A 459 12.40 21.40 6.55
CA LYS A 459 11.89 20.05 6.72
C LYS A 459 12.95 19.13 7.32
N PHE A 460 14.17 19.19 6.78
CA PHE A 460 15.30 18.42 7.27
C PHE A 460 15.67 18.77 8.71
N GLU A 461 15.79 20.07 9.02
CA GLU A 461 16.08 20.53 10.37
C GLU A 461 15.00 20.12 11.39
N LEU A 462 13.71 20.32 11.04
CA LEU A 462 12.59 19.86 11.86
C LEU A 462 12.71 18.36 12.17
N THR A 463 12.93 17.56 11.13
CA THR A 463 13.01 16.10 11.27
C THR A 463 14.16 15.69 12.19
N LYS A 464 15.37 16.30 12.04
CA LYS A 464 16.50 16.02 12.93
C LYS A 464 16.16 16.34 14.40
N ARG A 465 15.62 17.53 14.66
CA ARG A 465 15.29 17.97 16.05
C ARG A 465 14.22 17.07 16.68
N GLN A 466 13.22 16.64 15.91
CA GLN A 466 12.19 15.76 16.44
C GLN A 466 12.69 14.31 16.65
N VAL A 467 13.57 13.80 15.79
CA VAL A 467 14.25 12.51 16.02
C VAL A 467 15.11 12.57 17.29
N GLU A 468 15.88 13.65 17.47
CA GLU A 468 16.65 13.86 18.71
C GLU A 468 15.76 13.87 19.95
N LYS A 469 14.61 14.53 19.88
CA LYS A 469 13.63 14.59 20.97
C LYS A 469 13.07 13.20 21.32
N VAL A 470 12.70 12.40 20.32
CA VAL A 470 12.21 11.03 20.51
C VAL A 470 13.25 10.14 21.18
N HIS A 471 14.52 10.28 20.79
CA HIS A 471 15.62 9.52 21.38
C HIS A 471 16.14 10.12 22.71
N GLY A 472 15.78 11.38 23.04
CA GLY A 472 16.33 12.09 24.19
C GLY A 472 17.78 12.53 24.00
N LEU A 473 18.21 12.67 22.74
CA LEU A 473 19.56 13.12 22.38
C LEU A 473 19.70 14.64 22.56
N PRO A 474 20.91 15.14 22.81
CA PRO A 474 21.16 16.57 22.83
C PRO A 474 20.83 17.24 21.49
N ALA A 475 20.32 18.46 21.52
CA ALA A 475 20.07 19.23 20.30
C ALA A 475 21.37 19.42 19.49
N GLY A 476 21.32 19.14 18.19
CA GLY A 476 22.48 19.20 17.30
C GLY A 476 23.29 17.90 17.21
N TYR A 477 22.93 16.87 17.96
CA TYR A 477 23.62 15.57 17.89
C TYR A 477 23.65 14.99 16.48
N LEU A 478 22.51 15.05 15.77
CA LEU A 478 22.38 14.50 14.43
C LEU A 478 23.08 15.31 13.34
N ASP A 479 23.52 16.54 13.61
CA ASP A 479 24.21 17.37 12.61
C ASP A 479 25.51 16.76 12.11
N ASN A 480 26.20 15.98 12.97
CA ASN A 480 27.42 15.26 12.63
C ASN A 480 27.19 13.80 12.18
N ILE A 481 25.99 13.26 12.40
CA ILE A 481 25.64 11.85 12.13
C ILE A 481 25.01 11.70 10.75
N VAL A 482 24.07 12.57 10.39
CA VAL A 482 23.36 12.49 9.11
C VAL A 482 24.24 13.03 7.99
N LYS A 483 24.55 12.16 7.02
CA LYS A 483 25.36 12.48 5.84
C LYS A 483 24.54 13.00 4.68
N GLU A 484 23.39 12.42 4.48
CA GLU A 484 22.49 12.67 3.36
C GLU A 484 21.04 12.38 3.79
N TYR A 485 20.09 13.01 3.16
CA TYR A 485 18.68 12.69 3.34
C TYR A 485 17.95 12.62 2.01
N LYS A 486 16.83 11.90 1.99
CA LYS A 486 15.91 11.85 0.87
C LYS A 486 14.48 11.90 1.39
N SER A 487 13.70 12.84 0.86
CA SER A 487 12.28 13.01 1.20
C SER A 487 11.39 12.78 -0.01
N ILE A 488 10.17 12.33 0.21
CA ILE A 488 9.10 12.31 -0.78
C ILE A 488 7.78 12.72 -0.12
N ASP A 489 7.09 13.64 -0.76
CA ASP A 489 5.71 14.01 -0.47
C ASP A 489 4.84 13.53 -1.64
N TRP A 490 4.09 12.43 -1.43
CA TRP A 490 3.28 11.81 -2.47
C TRP A 490 2.15 12.71 -2.99
N ASN A 491 1.75 13.73 -2.22
CA ASN A 491 0.73 14.69 -2.65
C ASN A 491 1.26 15.63 -3.74
N THR A 492 2.54 15.99 -3.67
CA THR A 492 3.17 16.92 -4.62
C THR A 492 3.79 16.23 -5.83
N GLU A 493 3.94 14.90 -5.77
CA GLU A 493 4.44 14.11 -6.90
C GLU A 493 3.48 14.21 -8.10
N PRO A 494 3.92 14.74 -9.26
CA PRO A 494 3.02 15.19 -10.33
C PRO A 494 2.16 14.09 -10.95
N TYR A 495 2.62 12.84 -10.96
CA TYR A 495 1.92 11.72 -11.60
C TYR A 495 1.23 10.79 -10.58
N PHE A 496 1.05 11.27 -9.34
CA PHE A 496 0.39 10.47 -8.28
C PHE A 496 -0.70 11.26 -7.58
N ARG A 497 -0.45 12.53 -7.18
CA ARG A 497 -1.42 13.42 -6.52
C ARG A 497 -2.08 12.75 -5.32
N GLY A 498 -1.31 12.05 -4.52
CA GLY A 498 -1.72 11.32 -3.33
C GLY A 498 -0.99 10.00 -3.14
N ALA A 499 -0.91 9.53 -1.91
CA ALA A 499 -0.17 8.34 -1.54
C ALA A 499 -0.97 7.06 -1.81
N PHE A 500 -2.21 7.00 -1.36
CA PHE A 500 -3.10 5.84 -1.51
C PHE A 500 -4.56 6.24 -1.34
N ALA A 501 -5.44 5.38 -1.84
CA ALA A 501 -6.88 5.56 -1.75
C ALA A 501 -7.40 5.34 -0.33
N VAL A 502 -8.40 6.11 0.08
CA VAL A 502 -9.10 6.00 1.36
C VAL A 502 -10.58 6.33 1.14
N ASN A 503 -11.48 5.50 1.61
CA ASN A 503 -12.90 5.80 1.58
C ASN A 503 -13.30 6.75 2.71
N ALA A 504 -14.06 7.78 2.39
CA ALA A 504 -14.90 8.44 3.37
C ALA A 504 -16.12 7.55 3.73
N PRO A 505 -16.83 7.81 4.85
CA PRO A 505 -18.02 7.06 5.22
C PRO A 505 -19.01 6.88 4.06
N GLY A 506 -19.39 5.62 3.78
CA GLY A 506 -20.30 5.23 2.71
C GLY A 506 -19.73 5.23 1.28
N GLN A 507 -18.48 5.66 1.06
CA GLN A 507 -17.92 5.73 -0.29
C GLN A 507 -17.67 4.35 -0.91
N LYS A 508 -17.39 3.32 -0.13
CA LYS A 508 -17.23 1.96 -0.67
C LYS A 508 -18.51 1.49 -1.34
N GLN A 509 -19.65 1.68 -0.71
CA GLN A 509 -20.96 1.33 -1.27
C GLN A 509 -21.29 2.16 -2.52
N LEU A 510 -20.94 3.44 -2.48
CA LEU A 510 -21.25 4.38 -3.57
C LEU A 510 -20.41 4.15 -4.82
N PHE A 511 -19.10 3.88 -4.67
CA PHE A 511 -18.16 3.94 -5.77
C PHE A 511 -17.54 2.61 -6.17
N THR A 512 -17.14 1.75 -5.21
CA THR A 512 -16.18 0.67 -5.49
C THR A 512 -16.68 -0.31 -6.55
N TYR A 513 -17.96 -0.71 -6.50
CA TYR A 513 -18.54 -1.55 -7.55
C TYR A 513 -18.57 -0.85 -8.91
N ASN A 514 -18.94 0.44 -8.94
CA ASN A 514 -19.03 1.24 -10.16
C ASN A 514 -17.66 1.53 -10.79
N ILE A 515 -16.60 1.62 -9.96
CA ILE A 515 -15.22 1.79 -10.45
C ILE A 515 -14.82 0.63 -11.36
N LEU A 516 -15.23 -0.60 -11.02
CA LEU A 516 -14.90 -1.79 -11.79
C LEU A 516 -15.74 -1.97 -13.07
N GLN A 517 -16.84 -1.23 -13.23
CA GLN A 517 -17.65 -1.36 -14.46
C GLN A 517 -16.89 -0.77 -15.65
N PRO A 518 -16.89 -1.46 -16.80
CA PRO A 518 -16.24 -0.94 -17.99
C PRO A 518 -17.01 0.25 -18.58
N GLU A 519 -16.29 1.10 -19.34
CA GLU A 519 -16.83 2.26 -20.05
C GLU A 519 -16.73 2.08 -21.57
N TYR A 520 -17.35 2.97 -22.34
CA TYR A 520 -17.37 2.95 -23.81
C TYR A 520 -17.80 1.58 -24.38
N ASN A 521 -18.92 1.05 -23.88
CA ASN A 521 -19.44 -0.24 -24.31
C ASN A 521 -18.38 -1.36 -24.15
N GLY A 522 -17.70 -1.40 -22.99
CA GLY A 522 -16.70 -2.44 -22.70
C GLY A 522 -15.35 -2.26 -23.38
N ARG A 523 -15.01 -1.04 -23.80
CA ARG A 523 -13.70 -0.76 -24.43
C ARG A 523 -12.67 -0.22 -23.43
N ILE A 524 -13.12 0.32 -22.27
CA ILE A 524 -12.23 0.83 -21.22
C ILE A 524 -12.51 0.10 -19.92
N PHE A 525 -11.43 -0.34 -19.28
CA PHE A 525 -11.42 -1.02 -17.98
C PHE A 525 -10.55 -0.26 -17.00
N PHE A 526 -10.70 -0.52 -15.69
CA PHE A 526 -10.01 0.20 -14.63
C PHE A 526 -9.34 -0.77 -13.68
N ALA A 527 -8.10 -0.46 -13.28
CA ALA A 527 -7.29 -1.20 -12.31
C ALA A 527 -6.52 -0.24 -11.39
N GLY A 528 -6.09 -0.71 -10.25
CA GLY A 528 -5.35 0.08 -9.27
C GLY A 528 -5.73 -0.35 -7.86
N GLU A 529 -4.98 0.08 -6.83
CA GLU A 529 -5.36 -0.23 -5.44
C GLU A 529 -6.72 0.37 -5.08
N HIS A 530 -7.08 1.54 -5.66
CA HIS A 530 -8.38 2.19 -5.52
C HIS A 530 -9.55 1.40 -6.15
N ALA A 531 -9.26 0.47 -7.05
CA ALA A 531 -10.22 -0.45 -7.68
C ALA A 531 -10.21 -1.83 -6.99
N SER A 532 -9.88 -1.88 -5.71
CA SER A 532 -9.81 -3.08 -4.89
C SER A 532 -10.49 -2.88 -3.53
N ALA A 533 -10.56 -3.93 -2.73
CA ALA A 533 -10.96 -3.86 -1.33
C ALA A 533 -9.76 -3.78 -0.35
N ASN A 534 -8.54 -3.68 -0.87
CA ASN A 534 -7.31 -3.53 -0.09
C ASN A 534 -6.58 -2.27 -0.52
N HIS A 535 -7.03 -1.12 -0.02
CA HIS A 535 -6.38 0.17 -0.26
C HIS A 535 -5.00 0.22 0.42
N ALA A 536 -4.13 1.10 -0.07
CA ALA A 536 -2.77 1.32 0.43
C ALA A 536 -1.78 0.14 0.29
N TRP A 537 -2.20 -0.99 -0.28
CA TRP A 537 -1.38 -2.20 -0.34
C TRP A 537 -1.10 -2.65 -1.78
N ILE A 538 0.08 -3.28 -1.97
CA ILE A 538 0.47 -3.95 -3.22
C ILE A 538 -0.55 -5.03 -3.58
N GLN A 539 -1.08 -5.72 -2.58
CA GLN A 539 -2.13 -6.74 -2.70
C GLN A 539 -3.30 -6.26 -3.55
N GLY A 540 -3.88 -5.12 -3.18
CA GLY A 540 -5.04 -4.57 -3.89
C GLY A 540 -4.72 -4.18 -5.34
N ALA A 541 -3.53 -3.62 -5.58
CA ALA A 541 -3.10 -3.25 -6.93
C ALA A 541 -2.91 -4.48 -7.83
N LEU A 542 -2.21 -5.51 -7.36
CA LEU A 542 -1.98 -6.76 -8.11
C LEU A 542 -3.29 -7.52 -8.35
N TYR A 543 -4.12 -7.65 -7.32
CA TYR A 543 -5.42 -8.30 -7.41
C TYR A 543 -6.31 -7.62 -8.46
N SER A 544 -6.46 -6.29 -8.39
CA SER A 544 -7.29 -5.54 -9.32
C SER A 544 -6.77 -5.62 -10.76
N GLY A 545 -5.45 -5.61 -10.96
CA GLY A 545 -4.84 -5.75 -12.28
C GLY A 545 -5.18 -7.10 -12.94
N LYS A 546 -4.98 -8.20 -12.20
CA LYS A 546 -5.32 -9.55 -12.66
C LYS A 546 -6.83 -9.72 -12.88
N PHE A 547 -7.65 -9.21 -11.97
CA PHE A 547 -9.11 -9.23 -12.07
C PHE A 547 -9.61 -8.47 -13.30
N THR A 548 -9.05 -7.31 -13.57
CA THR A 548 -9.39 -6.48 -14.74
C THR A 548 -9.00 -7.15 -16.04
N ALA A 549 -7.82 -7.77 -16.11
CA ALA A 549 -7.40 -8.56 -17.27
C ALA A 549 -8.36 -9.70 -17.57
N ASN A 550 -8.79 -10.43 -16.52
CA ASN A 550 -9.78 -11.51 -16.65
C ASN A 550 -11.13 -11.00 -17.18
N ASN A 551 -11.61 -9.86 -16.70
CA ASN A 551 -12.88 -9.28 -17.15
C ASN A 551 -12.80 -8.79 -18.59
N LEU A 552 -11.67 -8.16 -18.99
CA LEU A 552 -11.43 -7.77 -20.37
C LEU A 552 -11.43 -8.99 -21.29
N ALA A 553 -10.75 -10.07 -20.91
CA ALA A 553 -10.69 -11.31 -21.70
C ALA A 553 -12.09 -11.92 -21.89
N LYS A 554 -12.87 -12.04 -20.81
CA LYS A 554 -14.28 -12.51 -20.88
C LYS A 554 -15.11 -11.67 -21.84
N TYR A 555 -15.01 -10.34 -21.70
CA TYR A 555 -15.75 -9.41 -22.54
C TYR A 555 -15.34 -9.53 -24.02
N ALA A 556 -14.05 -9.51 -24.29
CA ALA A 556 -13.53 -9.57 -25.66
C ALA A 556 -13.96 -10.86 -26.40
N ILE A 557 -13.97 -12.00 -25.70
CA ILE A 557 -14.37 -13.27 -26.29
C ILE A 557 -15.89 -13.33 -26.53
N SER A 558 -16.69 -12.90 -25.56
CA SER A 558 -18.16 -12.90 -25.70
C SER A 558 -18.66 -12.02 -26.86
N HIS A 559 -17.87 -10.98 -27.24
CA HIS A 559 -18.22 -10.04 -28.31
C HIS A 559 -17.47 -10.29 -29.63
N LYS A 560 -16.49 -11.21 -29.66
CA LYS A 560 -15.76 -11.58 -30.90
C LYS A 560 -16.66 -12.26 -31.93
N ASN A 561 -17.72 -12.93 -31.47
CA ASN A 561 -18.67 -13.66 -32.33
C ASN A 561 -19.84 -12.78 -32.81
N GLN A 562 -19.86 -11.49 -32.52
CA GLN A 562 -20.91 -10.54 -32.90
C GLN A 562 -20.47 -9.56 -34.02
N CYS A 563 -19.24 -9.68 -34.52
CA CYS A 563 -18.67 -8.87 -35.61
C CYS A 563 -18.59 -9.63 -36.91
#